data_6ebe9ebbd84e027dddeca5117d6f7206
#
_entry.id   6ebe9ebbd84e027dddeca5117d6f7206
#
_cell.length_a   1.000
_cell.length_b   1.000
_cell.length_c   1.000
_cell.angle_alpha   90.00
_cell.angle_beta   90.00
_cell.angle_gamma   90.00
#
_symmetry.space_group_name_H-M   'P 1'
#
loop_
_entity.id
_entity.type
_entity.pdbx_description
1 polymer ?
#
loop_
_entity_poly.entity_id
_entity_poly.type
_entity_poly.pdbx_seq_one_letter_code
_entity_poly.pdbx_strand_id
1 'polypeptide(L)'
;MEQYNVTGMSCAACSARVEKAVKKVPGVTSCSVSLLTNSMGVEGTASPAAIISAVQEAGYGASPKSDAAHKASDANADLDALADHETPKLKRRLIASLGFLLVLMYFSMGHMMWGWPLPRWFDGNHIAMGLVQLILAGIVMVINQKFFISGFKGLIHGAPNMDTLVALGSMASFVWSTYALFAMTRAQVDGNDELVMHYMMEFYFESAAMILTLITVGKMLEARSKGKTTDALKSLMKLAPKTANLLRDGTEVTVPIEQVQKGDIFVVRPGENVPVDGIVLEGSSAVNESALTGESIPVDKAAGDRVSAATTNQSGFLRCEATRVGEDTTLSQIIKMVSDAAATKAPIAKIADTVSGFFVPAVITIAVVTTIVWLLLGRELGYALARGISVLVISCPCALGLATPVAIMVGNGLGAKNGILFKTAASLEAAGRTQIVALDKTGTITSGEPKVTDILPAEGVSETELLTLAAALERKSEHPLAKAVLACTDAQKLTAPEVSGFAALPGNGLAAKLNGVEIFGGNASFIGTKVTVPAQLQEKAAALSAQGKTPLFFGGAGRLLGIIAVADTIKEDSPRAIRELQAMGIRVVMLTGDNQRT
;
A
#
# COMPACT_ATOMS: atom_id res chain seq x y z
N MET A 1 -8.33 9.13 11.83
CA MET A 1 -8.74 7.72 12.04
C MET A 1 -7.90 7.15 13.17
N GLU A 2 -8.50 6.72 14.27
CA GLU A 2 -7.80 6.03 15.36
C GLU A 2 -7.52 4.58 14.98
N GLN A 3 -6.33 4.07 15.32
CA GLN A 3 -5.94 2.69 15.03
C GLN A 3 -5.87 1.84 16.31
N TYR A 4 -6.30 0.59 16.18
CA TYR A 4 -6.27 -0.41 17.25
C TYR A 4 -5.67 -1.71 16.73
N ASN A 5 -4.88 -2.38 17.55
CA ASN A 5 -4.49 -3.77 17.31
C ASN A 5 -5.62 -4.69 17.75
N VAL A 6 -6.01 -5.65 16.91
CA VAL A 6 -7.08 -6.61 17.20
C VAL A 6 -6.51 -8.03 17.18
N THR A 7 -6.72 -8.77 18.26
CA THR A 7 -6.18 -10.14 18.41
C THR A 7 -7.30 -11.17 18.42
N GLY A 8 -6.99 -12.40 18.00
CA GLY A 8 -7.93 -13.53 17.99
C GLY A 8 -8.75 -13.68 16.70
N MET A 9 -8.54 -12.84 15.69
CA MET A 9 -9.18 -13.01 14.38
C MET A 9 -8.45 -14.07 13.56
N SER A 10 -9.21 -15.03 12.99
CA SER A 10 -8.66 -16.12 12.17
C SER A 10 -9.21 -16.14 10.74
N CYS A 11 -10.28 -15.41 10.46
CA CYS A 11 -10.93 -15.41 9.14
C CYS A 11 -11.74 -14.12 8.88
N ALA A 12 -12.21 -13.95 7.65
CA ALA A 12 -13.02 -12.82 7.20
C ALA A 12 -14.31 -12.64 8.03
N ALA A 13 -14.97 -13.72 8.44
CA ALA A 13 -16.16 -13.65 9.29
C ALA A 13 -15.85 -13.04 10.67
N CYS A 14 -14.66 -13.29 11.21
CA CYS A 14 -14.20 -12.69 12.46
C CYS A 14 -14.06 -11.16 12.32
N SER A 15 -13.40 -10.70 11.25
CA SER A 15 -13.22 -9.27 11.01
C SER A 15 -14.53 -8.54 10.77
N ALA A 16 -15.47 -9.15 10.03
CA ALA A 16 -16.81 -8.61 9.82
C ALA A 16 -17.62 -8.48 11.14
N ARG A 17 -17.45 -9.45 12.06
CA ARG A 17 -18.09 -9.41 13.37
C ARG A 17 -17.56 -8.29 14.25
N VAL A 18 -16.24 -8.13 14.34
CA VAL A 18 -15.61 -7.01 15.07
C VAL A 18 -16.11 -5.69 14.51
N GLU A 19 -16.10 -5.53 13.19
CA GLU A 19 -16.58 -4.33 12.52
C GLU A 19 -18.04 -4.02 12.84
N LYS A 20 -18.92 -5.04 12.83
CA LYS A 20 -20.33 -4.90 13.18
C LYS A 20 -20.54 -4.53 14.65
N ALA A 21 -19.73 -5.07 15.55
CA ALA A 21 -19.81 -4.76 16.98
C ALA A 21 -19.41 -3.30 17.26
N VAL A 22 -18.29 -2.87 16.69
CA VAL A 22 -17.75 -1.51 16.87
C VAL A 22 -18.65 -0.44 16.23
N LYS A 23 -19.25 -0.72 15.06
CA LYS A 23 -20.22 0.19 14.42
C LYS A 23 -21.50 0.44 15.24
N LYS A 24 -21.80 -0.40 16.22
CA LYS A 24 -22.94 -0.19 17.13
C LYS A 24 -22.60 0.74 18.29
N VAL A 25 -21.32 1.05 18.53
CA VAL A 25 -20.90 1.95 19.61
C VAL A 25 -21.32 3.37 19.26
N PRO A 26 -22.07 4.06 20.16
CA PRO A 26 -22.44 5.44 19.93
C PRO A 26 -21.23 6.33 19.69
N GLY A 27 -21.29 7.18 18.67
CA GLY A 27 -20.20 8.06 18.28
C GLY A 27 -19.21 7.49 17.25
N VAL A 28 -19.34 6.23 16.83
CA VAL A 28 -18.57 5.67 15.72
C VAL A 28 -19.26 6.00 14.40
N THR A 29 -18.55 6.72 13.51
CA THR A 29 -19.02 7.06 12.15
C THR A 29 -18.59 6.02 11.13
N SER A 30 -17.36 5.53 11.23
CA SER A 30 -16.86 4.46 10.39
C SER A 30 -15.94 3.52 11.17
N CYS A 31 -15.94 2.25 10.75
CA CYS A 31 -15.01 1.25 11.27
C CYS A 31 -14.61 0.32 10.13
N SER A 32 -13.32 0.06 10.01
CA SER A 32 -12.75 -0.91 9.08
C SER A 32 -11.76 -1.80 9.79
N VAL A 33 -11.90 -3.12 9.64
CA VAL A 33 -11.07 -4.11 10.33
C VAL A 33 -10.25 -4.88 9.31
N SER A 34 -8.93 -4.85 9.42
CA SER A 34 -8.01 -5.58 8.54
C SER A 34 -7.57 -6.90 9.19
N LEU A 35 -7.96 -8.01 8.59
CA LEU A 35 -7.48 -9.33 8.99
C LEU A 35 -5.98 -9.51 8.67
N LEU A 36 -5.47 -8.77 7.68
CA LEU A 36 -4.11 -8.90 7.20
C LEU A 36 -3.09 -8.29 8.18
N THR A 37 -3.39 -7.09 8.66
CA THR A 37 -2.54 -6.36 9.62
C THR A 37 -2.94 -6.61 11.07
N ASN A 38 -4.01 -7.41 11.31
CA ASN A 38 -4.63 -7.58 12.62
C ASN A 38 -4.93 -6.23 13.30
N SER A 39 -5.36 -5.24 12.52
CA SER A 39 -5.65 -3.89 12.98
C SER A 39 -7.06 -3.45 12.63
N MET A 40 -7.52 -2.42 13.31
CA MET A 40 -8.81 -1.80 13.10
C MET A 40 -8.64 -0.28 13.07
N GLY A 41 -9.20 0.37 12.05
CA GLY A 41 -9.32 1.81 11.98
C GLY A 41 -10.73 2.25 12.33
N VAL A 42 -10.88 3.20 13.24
CA VAL A 42 -12.16 3.74 13.69
C VAL A 42 -12.18 5.25 13.51
N GLU A 43 -13.28 5.77 12.98
CA GLU A 43 -13.56 7.19 12.88
C GLU A 43 -14.78 7.53 13.71
N GLY A 44 -14.74 8.64 14.41
CA GLY A 44 -15.84 9.10 15.25
C GLY A 44 -15.37 9.77 16.53
N THR A 45 -16.30 9.97 17.46
CA THR A 45 -16.08 10.60 18.77
C THR A 45 -16.18 9.62 19.94
N ALA A 46 -16.29 8.31 19.65
CA ALA A 46 -16.40 7.27 20.68
C ALA A 46 -15.12 7.14 21.49
N SER A 47 -15.24 6.89 22.79
CA SER A 47 -14.06 6.72 23.65
C SER A 47 -13.32 5.40 23.35
N PRO A 48 -11.98 5.36 23.43
CA PRO A 48 -11.19 4.14 23.24
C PRO A 48 -11.65 2.97 24.13
N ALA A 49 -12.06 3.25 25.36
CA ALA A 49 -12.56 2.25 26.29
C ALA A 49 -13.86 1.58 25.81
N ALA A 50 -14.78 2.36 25.24
CA ALA A 50 -16.04 1.83 24.69
C ALA A 50 -15.79 0.95 23.46
N ILE A 51 -14.84 1.36 22.59
CA ILE A 51 -14.45 0.59 21.41
C ILE A 51 -13.82 -0.75 21.81
N ILE A 52 -12.89 -0.73 22.79
CA ILE A 52 -12.23 -1.94 23.30
C ILE A 52 -13.25 -2.89 23.93
N SER A 53 -14.19 -2.38 24.75
CA SER A 53 -15.25 -3.18 25.38
C SER A 53 -16.10 -3.89 24.31
N ALA A 54 -16.52 -3.18 23.26
CA ALA A 54 -17.31 -3.75 22.18
C ALA A 54 -16.59 -4.89 21.43
N VAL A 55 -15.27 -4.76 21.26
CA VAL A 55 -14.45 -5.81 20.65
C VAL A 55 -14.32 -7.01 21.58
N GLN A 56 -14.14 -6.78 22.89
CA GLN A 56 -14.06 -7.85 23.90
C GLN A 56 -15.38 -8.61 24.03
N GLU A 57 -16.51 -7.92 24.03
CA GLU A 57 -17.85 -8.52 24.03
C GLU A 57 -18.11 -9.35 22.77
N ALA A 58 -17.54 -8.93 21.62
CA ALA A 58 -17.57 -9.74 20.41
C ALA A 58 -16.68 -10.99 20.47
N GLY A 59 -15.88 -11.16 21.53
CA GLY A 59 -15.05 -12.34 21.78
C GLY A 59 -13.61 -12.21 21.30
N TYR A 60 -13.13 -10.97 21.00
CA TYR A 60 -11.80 -10.69 20.48
C TYR A 60 -11.03 -9.76 21.45
N GLY A 61 -9.70 -9.67 21.30
CA GLY A 61 -8.91 -8.71 22.05
C GLY A 61 -8.70 -7.43 21.23
N ALA A 62 -8.70 -6.26 21.90
CA ALA A 62 -8.31 -5.01 21.29
C ALA A 62 -7.39 -4.20 22.23
N SER A 63 -6.44 -3.50 21.64
CA SER A 63 -5.59 -2.51 22.31
C SER A 63 -5.40 -1.30 21.39
N PRO A 64 -5.34 -0.08 21.91
CA PRO A 64 -5.02 1.08 21.09
C PRO A 64 -3.64 0.85 20.47
N LYS A 65 -3.50 1.19 19.20
CA LYS A 65 -2.19 1.36 18.61
C LYS A 65 -1.77 2.75 19.07
N SER A 66 -1.10 2.82 20.22
CA SER A 66 -0.74 4.10 20.84
C SER A 66 0.06 4.91 19.84
N ASP A 67 -0.34 6.15 19.62
CA ASP A 67 0.57 7.20 19.20
C ASP A 67 1.65 7.24 20.29
N ALA A 68 2.75 6.55 20.06
CA ALA A 68 3.87 6.45 21.00
C ALA A 68 4.64 7.78 20.97
N ALA A 69 3.95 8.86 21.27
CA ALA A 69 4.51 10.21 21.42
C ALA A 69 5.36 10.37 22.68
N HIS A 70 5.60 9.33 23.49
CA HIS A 70 6.34 9.49 24.74
C HIS A 70 7.19 8.31 25.21
N LYS A 71 7.68 7.43 24.32
CA LYS A 71 8.80 6.56 24.69
C LYS A 71 9.71 6.34 23.48
N ALA A 72 10.79 7.08 23.45
CA ALA A 72 11.93 6.91 22.57
C ALA A 72 12.59 5.52 22.76
N SER A 73 12.02 4.48 22.14
CA SER A 73 12.71 3.19 22.06
C SER A 73 12.26 2.24 20.94
N ASP A 74 11.29 2.54 20.06
CA ASP A 74 10.65 1.46 19.31
C ASP A 74 10.39 1.65 17.81
N ALA A 75 11.28 2.27 17.05
CA ALA A 75 11.37 2.00 15.61
C ALA A 75 11.68 0.50 15.35
N ASN A 76 12.33 -0.16 16.31
CA ASN A 76 12.50 -1.61 16.32
C ASN A 76 11.22 -2.37 16.70
N ALA A 77 10.33 -1.82 17.52
CA ALA A 77 9.08 -2.48 17.91
C ALA A 77 8.05 -2.45 16.78
N ASP A 78 7.98 -1.40 15.99
CA ASP A 78 7.11 -1.35 14.81
C ASP A 78 7.60 -2.29 13.69
N LEU A 79 8.92 -2.40 13.48
CA LEU A 79 9.52 -3.40 12.59
C LEU A 79 9.27 -4.82 13.11
N ASP A 80 9.32 -5.03 14.42
CA ASP A 80 9.07 -6.33 15.06
C ASP A 80 7.56 -6.68 15.04
N ALA A 81 6.68 -5.69 15.17
CA ALA A 81 5.23 -5.87 15.01
C ALA A 81 4.81 -6.28 13.58
N LEU A 82 5.59 -5.87 12.56
CA LEU A 82 5.43 -6.29 11.17
C LEU A 82 6.21 -7.59 10.87
N ALA A 83 7.04 -8.08 11.80
CA ALA A 83 7.77 -9.33 11.60
C ALA A 83 6.81 -10.54 11.55
N ASP A 84 7.15 -11.49 10.69
CA ASP A 84 6.36 -12.72 10.55
C ASP A 84 6.69 -13.70 11.68
N HIS A 85 6.02 -13.54 12.82
CA HIS A 85 6.12 -14.44 13.97
C HIS A 85 5.21 -15.67 13.87
N GLU A 86 4.24 -15.65 12.93
CA GLU A 86 3.25 -16.72 12.78
C GLU A 86 3.76 -17.88 11.91
N THR A 87 4.42 -17.58 10.79
CA THR A 87 4.92 -18.62 9.86
C THR A 87 5.88 -19.62 10.55
N PRO A 88 6.87 -19.21 11.39
CA PRO A 88 7.73 -20.18 12.06
C PRO A 88 6.98 -21.11 13.02
N LYS A 89 5.98 -20.59 13.74
CA LYS A 89 5.13 -21.35 14.66
C LYS A 89 4.27 -22.36 13.90
N LEU A 90 3.63 -21.92 12.81
CA LEU A 90 2.81 -22.78 11.95
C LEU A 90 3.66 -23.86 11.26
N LYS A 91 4.87 -23.50 10.80
CA LYS A 91 5.80 -24.46 10.21
C LYS A 91 6.19 -25.58 11.18
N ARG A 92 6.51 -25.25 12.44
CA ARG A 92 6.82 -26.26 13.48
C ARG A 92 5.61 -27.16 13.76
N ARG A 93 4.42 -26.58 13.89
CA ARG A 93 3.17 -27.34 14.08
C ARG A 93 2.89 -28.25 12.90
N LEU A 94 3.07 -27.76 11.66
CA LEU A 94 2.86 -28.53 10.45
C LEU A 94 3.82 -29.73 10.37
N ILE A 95 5.12 -29.52 10.59
CA ILE A 95 6.12 -30.60 10.55
C ILE A 95 5.78 -31.68 11.59
N ALA A 96 5.42 -31.28 12.82
CA ALA A 96 5.02 -32.22 13.86
C ALA A 96 3.73 -32.96 13.46
N SER A 97 2.67 -32.26 13.01
CA SER A 97 1.42 -32.90 12.58
C SER A 97 1.64 -33.84 11.40
N LEU A 98 2.47 -33.46 10.42
CA LEU A 98 2.78 -34.28 9.24
C LEU A 98 3.52 -35.55 9.64
N GLY A 99 4.47 -35.47 10.58
CA GLY A 99 5.20 -36.63 11.08
C GLY A 99 4.26 -37.65 11.71
N PHE A 100 3.37 -37.23 12.62
CA PHE A 100 2.39 -38.13 13.25
C PHE A 100 1.34 -38.61 12.24
N LEU A 101 0.91 -37.78 11.30
CA LEU A 101 -0.03 -38.20 10.26
C LEU A 101 0.55 -39.26 9.34
N LEU A 102 1.81 -39.16 8.93
CA LEU A 102 2.45 -40.19 8.08
C LEU A 102 2.54 -41.54 8.80
N VAL A 103 2.86 -41.55 10.09
CA VAL A 103 2.82 -42.78 10.89
C VAL A 103 1.40 -43.32 10.99
N LEU A 104 0.41 -42.47 11.24
CA LEU A 104 -1.01 -42.85 11.28
C LEU A 104 -1.47 -43.45 9.95
N MET A 105 -1.14 -42.83 8.82
CA MET A 105 -1.47 -43.34 7.48
C MET A 105 -0.77 -44.67 7.18
N TYR A 106 0.43 -44.92 7.73
CA TYR A 106 1.09 -46.19 7.60
C TYR A 106 0.27 -47.31 8.24
N PHE A 107 -0.30 -47.07 9.43
CA PHE A 107 -1.15 -48.04 10.13
C PHE A 107 -2.53 -48.20 9.49
N SER A 108 -3.18 -47.08 9.08
CA SER A 108 -4.53 -47.12 8.53
C SER A 108 -4.55 -47.61 7.10
N MET A 109 -3.95 -46.87 6.16
CA MET A 109 -3.97 -47.18 4.73
C MET A 109 -2.85 -48.14 4.32
N GLY A 110 -1.63 -47.93 4.82
CA GLY A 110 -0.46 -48.66 4.39
C GLY A 110 -0.60 -50.17 4.67
N HIS A 111 -0.96 -50.52 5.89
CA HIS A 111 -1.15 -51.93 6.27
C HIS A 111 -2.46 -52.48 5.74
N MET A 112 -3.58 -51.78 5.92
CA MET A 112 -4.92 -52.32 5.55
C MET A 112 -5.15 -52.42 4.05
N MET A 113 -4.70 -51.45 3.25
CA MET A 113 -4.95 -51.42 1.79
C MET A 113 -3.81 -52.05 1.01
N TRP A 114 -2.55 -51.89 1.44
CA TRP A 114 -1.35 -52.27 0.69
C TRP A 114 -0.55 -53.40 1.34
N GLY A 115 -0.97 -53.89 2.53
CA GLY A 115 -0.31 -54.99 3.22
C GLY A 115 1.10 -54.70 3.72
N TRP A 116 1.40 -53.44 4.04
CA TRP A 116 2.73 -53.06 4.55
C TRP A 116 3.04 -53.77 5.86
N PRO A 117 4.29 -54.18 6.08
CA PRO A 117 4.66 -55.03 7.24
C PRO A 117 4.50 -54.27 8.55
N LEU A 118 3.87 -54.89 9.54
CA LEU A 118 3.81 -54.43 10.92
C LEU A 118 4.55 -55.42 11.83
N PRO A 119 4.97 -55.03 13.04
CA PRO A 119 5.48 -55.94 14.05
C PRO A 119 4.46 -57.02 14.35
N ARG A 120 4.94 -58.29 14.57
CA ARG A 120 4.08 -59.49 14.75
C ARG A 120 3.01 -59.40 15.82
N TRP A 121 3.18 -58.55 16.83
CA TRP A 121 2.18 -58.36 17.89
C TRP A 121 0.91 -57.60 17.44
N PHE A 122 0.92 -57.00 16.25
CA PHE A 122 -0.27 -56.44 15.61
C PHE A 122 -1.01 -57.48 14.74
N ASP A 123 -0.40 -58.63 14.45
CA ASP A 123 -1.02 -59.64 13.62
C ASP A 123 -2.32 -60.14 14.28
N GLY A 124 -3.47 -59.90 13.64
CA GLY A 124 -4.80 -60.21 14.17
C GLY A 124 -5.24 -59.36 15.38
N ASN A 125 -4.43 -58.44 15.84
CA ASN A 125 -4.75 -57.57 16.97
C ASN A 125 -5.31 -56.22 16.52
N HIS A 126 -6.53 -56.21 16.02
CA HIS A 126 -7.22 -55.02 15.48
C HIS A 126 -7.45 -53.93 16.53
N ILE A 127 -7.64 -54.31 17.81
CA ILE A 127 -7.79 -53.38 18.93
C ILE A 127 -6.51 -52.57 19.13
N ALA A 128 -5.33 -53.21 19.13
CA ALA A 128 -4.06 -52.49 19.27
C ALA A 128 -3.81 -51.53 18.12
N MET A 129 -4.20 -51.87 16.90
CA MET A 129 -4.15 -50.99 15.74
C MET A 129 -5.06 -49.77 15.91
N GLY A 130 -6.29 -49.98 16.41
CA GLY A 130 -7.23 -48.87 16.69
C GLY A 130 -6.71 -47.93 17.80
N LEU A 131 -6.10 -48.52 18.87
CA LEU A 131 -5.52 -47.71 19.96
C LEU A 131 -4.34 -46.84 19.49
N VAL A 132 -3.44 -47.38 18.64
CA VAL A 132 -2.36 -46.56 18.04
C VAL A 132 -2.91 -45.42 17.22
N GLN A 133 -3.93 -45.67 16.38
CA GLN A 133 -4.58 -44.63 15.58
C GLN A 133 -5.24 -43.58 16.45
N LEU A 134 -5.95 -43.96 17.52
CA LEU A 134 -6.55 -43.05 18.49
C LEU A 134 -5.52 -42.13 19.14
N ILE A 135 -4.38 -42.69 19.61
CA ILE A 135 -3.30 -41.94 20.26
C ILE A 135 -2.68 -40.97 19.27
N LEU A 136 -2.33 -41.41 18.06
CA LEU A 136 -1.70 -40.56 17.04
C LEU A 136 -2.61 -39.43 16.59
N ALA A 137 -3.90 -39.72 16.35
CA ALA A 137 -4.90 -38.69 16.01
C ALA A 137 -5.08 -37.69 17.16
N GLY A 138 -5.15 -38.18 18.41
CA GLY A 138 -5.23 -37.36 19.61
C GLY A 138 -4.04 -36.39 19.74
N ILE A 139 -2.82 -36.86 19.48
CA ILE A 139 -1.61 -36.02 19.47
C ILE A 139 -1.74 -34.89 18.41
N VAL A 140 -2.17 -35.22 17.19
CA VAL A 140 -2.37 -34.22 16.13
C VAL A 140 -3.44 -33.21 16.53
N MET A 141 -4.53 -33.63 17.18
CA MET A 141 -5.57 -32.75 17.70
C MET A 141 -5.03 -31.80 18.77
N VAL A 142 -4.21 -32.30 19.71
CA VAL A 142 -3.57 -31.47 20.75
C VAL A 142 -2.59 -30.45 20.13
N ILE A 143 -1.77 -30.86 19.18
CA ILE A 143 -0.87 -29.93 18.44
C ILE A 143 -1.69 -28.80 17.79
N ASN A 144 -2.89 -29.11 17.33
CA ASN A 144 -3.79 -28.20 16.62
C ASN A 144 -4.96 -27.67 17.46
N GLN A 145 -4.88 -27.72 18.79
CA GLN A 145 -5.94 -27.31 19.73
C GLN A 145 -6.51 -25.91 19.50
N LYS A 146 -5.75 -25.00 18.91
CA LYS A 146 -6.20 -23.64 18.60
C LYS A 146 -7.47 -23.63 17.72
N PHE A 147 -7.61 -24.59 16.79
CA PHE A 147 -8.81 -24.67 15.94
C PHE A 147 -10.04 -25.02 16.76
N PHE A 148 -9.91 -25.90 17.74
CA PHE A 148 -11.03 -26.27 18.62
C PHE A 148 -11.42 -25.11 19.54
N ILE A 149 -10.42 -24.44 20.16
CA ILE A 149 -10.68 -23.31 21.06
C ILE A 149 -11.38 -22.17 20.30
N SER A 150 -10.88 -21.78 19.13
CA SER A 150 -11.45 -20.73 18.29
C SER A 150 -12.81 -21.14 17.73
N GLY A 151 -12.93 -22.37 17.24
CA GLY A 151 -14.15 -22.88 16.62
C GLY A 151 -15.31 -23.00 17.60
N PHE A 152 -15.11 -23.60 18.76
CA PHE A 152 -16.15 -23.73 19.79
C PHE A 152 -16.49 -22.40 20.45
N LYS A 153 -15.50 -21.53 20.67
CA LYS A 153 -15.76 -20.17 21.13
C LYS A 153 -16.66 -19.40 20.15
N GLY A 154 -16.39 -19.52 18.84
CA GLY A 154 -17.24 -18.93 17.81
C GLY A 154 -18.67 -19.50 17.83
N LEU A 155 -18.82 -20.80 18.01
CA LEU A 155 -20.12 -21.47 18.06
C LEU A 155 -20.94 -21.01 19.27
N ILE A 156 -20.35 -21.00 20.47
CA ILE A 156 -21.01 -20.60 21.72
C ILE A 156 -21.49 -19.14 21.66
N HIS A 157 -20.73 -18.25 21.01
CA HIS A 157 -21.13 -16.85 20.85
C HIS A 157 -22.05 -16.60 19.64
N GLY A 158 -22.61 -17.66 19.03
CA GLY A 158 -23.53 -17.52 17.87
C GLY A 158 -22.87 -16.92 16.61
N ALA A 159 -21.56 -17.11 16.48
CA ALA A 159 -20.80 -16.64 15.32
C ALA A 159 -19.83 -17.74 14.83
N PRO A 160 -20.37 -18.83 14.28
CA PRO A 160 -19.54 -19.87 13.75
C PRO A 160 -18.61 -19.31 12.66
N ASN A 161 -17.36 -19.74 12.73
CA ASN A 161 -16.30 -19.32 11.82
C ASN A 161 -15.70 -20.54 11.09
N MET A 162 -14.70 -20.33 10.28
CA MET A 162 -14.01 -21.40 9.55
C MET A 162 -13.41 -22.45 10.48
N ASP A 163 -12.85 -22.03 11.63
CA ASP A 163 -12.29 -22.95 12.62
C ASP A 163 -13.40 -23.83 13.25
N THR A 164 -14.65 -23.34 13.28
CA THR A 164 -15.82 -24.12 13.72
C THR A 164 -16.08 -25.32 12.80
N LEU A 165 -16.02 -25.14 11.46
CA LEU A 165 -16.20 -26.23 10.50
C LEU A 165 -15.12 -27.32 10.68
N VAL A 166 -13.89 -26.89 10.83
CA VAL A 166 -12.71 -27.76 11.04
C VAL A 166 -12.84 -28.52 12.37
N ALA A 167 -13.20 -27.79 13.44
CA ALA A 167 -13.38 -28.38 14.77
C ALA A 167 -14.50 -29.40 14.81
N LEU A 168 -15.65 -29.09 14.23
CA LEU A 168 -16.80 -30.00 14.16
C LEU A 168 -16.47 -31.26 13.34
N GLY A 169 -15.87 -31.10 12.14
CA GLY A 169 -15.53 -32.22 11.28
C GLY A 169 -14.50 -33.16 11.92
N SER A 170 -13.40 -32.59 12.45
CA SER A 170 -12.35 -33.38 13.11
C SER A 170 -12.84 -34.04 14.39
N MET A 171 -13.63 -33.32 15.23
CA MET A 171 -14.17 -33.88 16.47
C MET A 171 -15.19 -34.99 16.19
N ALA A 172 -16.09 -34.80 15.22
CA ALA A 172 -17.07 -35.83 14.85
C ALA A 172 -16.38 -37.11 14.36
N SER A 173 -15.34 -36.99 13.51
CA SER A 173 -14.52 -38.12 13.05
C SER A 173 -13.86 -38.85 14.21
N PHE A 174 -13.26 -38.10 15.14
CA PHE A 174 -12.56 -38.67 16.29
C PHE A 174 -13.52 -39.36 17.27
N VAL A 175 -14.64 -38.72 17.61
CA VAL A 175 -15.65 -39.26 18.54
C VAL A 175 -16.30 -40.51 17.98
N TRP A 176 -16.68 -40.48 16.68
CA TRP A 176 -17.22 -41.69 16.04
C TRP A 176 -16.25 -42.86 16.02
N SER A 177 -14.99 -42.61 15.62
CA SER A 177 -13.97 -43.65 15.60
C SER A 177 -13.67 -44.21 17.00
N THR A 178 -13.74 -43.36 18.02
CA THR A 178 -13.61 -43.81 19.42
C THR A 178 -14.78 -44.71 19.81
N TYR A 179 -16.02 -44.34 19.45
CA TYR A 179 -17.18 -45.20 19.65
C TYR A 179 -17.02 -46.56 18.93
N ALA A 180 -16.63 -46.53 17.64
CA ALA A 180 -16.38 -47.73 16.85
C ALA A 180 -15.31 -48.64 17.49
N LEU A 181 -14.23 -48.04 18.03
CA LEU A 181 -13.20 -48.76 18.74
C LEU A 181 -13.74 -49.46 20.00
N PHE A 182 -14.54 -48.78 20.82
CA PHE A 182 -15.20 -49.41 21.99
C PHE A 182 -16.18 -50.49 21.59
N ALA A 183 -16.99 -50.27 20.54
CA ALA A 183 -17.89 -51.28 20.01
C ALA A 183 -17.14 -52.50 19.47
N MET A 184 -16.00 -52.29 18.82
CA MET A 184 -15.09 -53.34 18.34
C MET A 184 -14.52 -54.18 19.49
N THR A 185 -14.17 -53.59 20.65
CA THR A 185 -13.71 -54.38 21.82
C THR A 185 -14.80 -55.32 22.31
N ARG A 186 -16.09 -54.92 22.28
CA ARG A 186 -17.20 -55.80 22.65
C ARG A 186 -17.39 -56.95 21.65
N ALA A 187 -17.34 -56.63 20.33
CA ALA A 187 -17.44 -57.62 19.28
C ALA A 187 -16.31 -58.67 19.37
N GLN A 188 -15.07 -58.25 19.73
CA GLN A 188 -13.93 -59.15 19.96
C GLN A 188 -14.17 -60.10 21.15
N VAL A 189 -14.74 -59.61 22.26
CA VAL A 189 -15.09 -60.43 23.44
C VAL A 189 -16.18 -61.42 23.10
N ASP A 190 -17.17 -61.05 22.27
CA ASP A 190 -18.24 -61.90 21.82
C ASP A 190 -17.82 -62.90 20.72
N GLY A 191 -16.54 -62.85 20.25
CA GLY A 191 -16.00 -63.76 19.23
C GLY A 191 -16.56 -63.53 17.82
N ASN A 192 -17.07 -62.35 17.54
CA ASN A 192 -17.66 -62.01 16.24
C ASN A 192 -16.66 -61.24 15.34
N ASP A 193 -15.84 -61.99 14.60
CA ASP A 193 -14.79 -61.43 13.73
C ASP A 193 -15.35 -60.60 12.60
N GLU A 194 -16.56 -60.88 12.08
CA GLU A 194 -17.19 -60.10 11.04
C GLU A 194 -17.55 -58.69 11.55
N LEU A 195 -18.09 -58.62 12.76
CA LEU A 195 -18.44 -57.33 13.40
C LEU A 195 -17.18 -56.55 13.81
N VAL A 196 -16.10 -57.24 14.20
CA VAL A 196 -14.80 -56.61 14.46
C VAL A 196 -14.29 -55.93 13.20
N MET A 197 -14.30 -56.63 12.06
CA MET A 197 -13.86 -56.09 10.78
C MET A 197 -14.73 -54.95 10.31
N HIS A 198 -16.06 -55.05 10.54
CA HIS A 198 -17.01 -53.95 10.23
C HIS A 198 -16.65 -52.67 10.99
N TYR A 199 -16.48 -52.71 12.31
CA TYR A 199 -16.09 -51.53 13.08
C TYR A 199 -14.70 -51.01 12.76
N MET A 200 -13.79 -51.85 12.34
CA MET A 200 -12.46 -51.44 11.91
C MET A 200 -12.49 -50.61 10.63
N MET A 201 -13.41 -50.89 9.70
CA MET A 201 -13.66 -50.12 8.50
C MET A 201 -14.34 -48.76 8.77
N GLU A 202 -14.93 -48.60 9.96
CA GLU A 202 -15.59 -47.38 10.42
C GLU A 202 -14.64 -46.41 11.15
N PHE A 203 -13.34 -46.64 11.11
CA PHE A 203 -12.36 -45.71 11.68
C PHE A 203 -12.09 -44.53 10.76
N TYR A 204 -12.28 -43.31 11.26
CA TYR A 204 -11.98 -42.02 10.63
C TYR A 204 -10.92 -41.23 11.41
N PHE A 205 -10.04 -41.89 12.22
CA PHE A 205 -8.96 -41.26 12.96
C PHE A 205 -8.00 -40.51 12.03
N GLU A 206 -7.69 -41.10 10.88
CA GLU A 206 -6.86 -40.48 9.85
C GLU A 206 -7.50 -39.25 9.27
N SER A 207 -8.83 -39.28 9.03
CA SER A 207 -9.58 -38.13 8.52
C SER A 207 -9.53 -36.97 9.51
N ALA A 208 -9.71 -37.25 10.82
CA ALA A 208 -9.59 -36.24 11.87
C ALA A 208 -8.22 -35.55 11.87
N ALA A 209 -7.14 -36.31 11.76
CA ALA A 209 -5.77 -35.78 11.72
C ALA A 209 -5.43 -35.09 10.39
N MET A 210 -5.89 -35.65 9.27
CA MET A 210 -5.66 -35.12 7.92
C MET A 210 -6.30 -33.74 7.74
N ILE A 211 -7.57 -33.57 8.17
CA ILE A 211 -8.28 -32.28 8.14
C ILE A 211 -7.44 -31.19 8.80
N LEU A 212 -6.97 -31.44 10.04
CA LEU A 212 -6.19 -30.48 10.81
C LEU A 212 -4.84 -30.16 10.15
N THR A 213 -4.19 -31.18 9.60
CA THR A 213 -2.89 -31.02 8.94
C THR A 213 -3.02 -30.22 7.65
N LEU A 214 -4.00 -30.54 6.77
CA LEU A 214 -4.24 -29.83 5.52
C LEU A 214 -4.63 -28.37 5.76
N ILE A 215 -5.48 -28.10 6.75
CA ILE A 215 -5.82 -26.71 7.12
C ILE A 215 -4.59 -25.97 7.65
N THR A 216 -3.71 -26.66 8.40
CA THR A 216 -2.45 -26.05 8.87
C THR A 216 -1.50 -25.72 7.70
N VAL A 217 -1.47 -26.54 6.62
CA VAL A 217 -0.77 -26.20 5.37
C VAL A 217 -1.35 -24.90 4.79
N GLY A 218 -2.67 -24.83 4.63
CA GLY A 218 -3.36 -23.64 4.13
C GLY A 218 -3.02 -22.40 4.94
N LYS A 219 -3.09 -22.49 6.28
CA LYS A 219 -2.76 -21.39 7.19
C LYS A 219 -1.29 -20.98 7.13
N MET A 220 -0.38 -21.91 6.93
CA MET A 220 1.05 -21.61 6.76
C MET A 220 1.30 -20.87 5.45
N LEU A 221 0.70 -21.30 4.33
CA LEU A 221 0.79 -20.61 3.04
C LEU A 221 0.20 -19.20 3.12
N GLU A 222 -0.92 -19.06 3.81
CA GLU A 222 -1.54 -17.77 4.14
C GLU A 222 -0.59 -16.84 4.89
N ALA A 223 -0.02 -17.31 6.02
CA ALA A 223 0.90 -16.52 6.83
C ALA A 223 2.15 -16.11 6.04
N ARG A 224 2.71 -17.02 5.23
CA ARG A 224 3.86 -16.74 4.36
C ARG A 224 3.53 -15.69 3.30
N SER A 225 2.33 -15.73 2.72
CA SER A 225 1.86 -14.74 1.74
C SER A 225 1.72 -13.36 2.39
N LYS A 226 1.14 -13.32 3.60
CA LYS A 226 1.03 -12.08 4.41
C LYS A 226 2.42 -11.49 4.72
N GLY A 227 3.37 -12.32 5.15
CA GLY A 227 4.74 -11.88 5.45
C GLY A 227 5.42 -11.22 4.26
N LYS A 228 5.30 -11.81 3.06
CA LYS A 228 5.87 -11.23 1.84
C LYS A 228 5.24 -9.89 1.44
N THR A 229 3.95 -9.71 1.69
CA THR A 229 3.27 -8.46 1.35
C THR A 229 3.61 -7.30 2.28
N THR A 230 4.00 -7.58 3.53
CA THR A 230 4.52 -6.57 4.47
C THR A 230 5.97 -6.17 4.18
N ASP A 231 6.71 -6.93 3.35
CA ASP A 231 8.13 -6.66 3.07
C ASP A 231 8.36 -5.33 2.32
N ALA A 232 7.41 -4.88 1.50
CA ALA A 232 7.49 -3.57 0.84
C ALA A 232 7.47 -2.42 1.87
N LEU A 233 6.57 -2.50 2.86
CA LEU A 233 6.49 -1.52 3.95
C LEU A 233 7.74 -1.56 4.82
N LYS A 234 8.24 -2.75 5.15
CA LYS A 234 9.51 -2.91 5.88
C LYS A 234 10.69 -2.34 5.13
N SER A 235 10.70 -2.47 3.80
CA SER A 235 11.78 -1.91 2.97
C SER A 235 11.79 -0.39 3.05
N LEU A 236 10.63 0.27 3.03
CA LEU A 236 10.53 1.72 3.22
C LEU A 236 10.98 2.14 4.63
N MET A 237 10.54 1.42 5.67
CA MET A 237 10.97 1.70 7.06
C MET A 237 12.47 1.53 7.29
N LYS A 238 13.11 0.59 6.59
CA LYS A 238 14.57 0.38 6.67
C LYS A 238 15.40 1.51 6.04
N LEU A 239 14.79 2.36 5.22
CA LEU A 239 15.47 3.52 4.63
C LEU A 239 15.66 4.64 5.64
N ALA A 240 14.87 4.68 6.71
CA ALA A 240 14.98 5.68 7.77
C ALA A 240 16.34 5.54 8.50
N PRO A 241 17.18 6.58 8.51
CA PRO A 241 18.41 6.60 9.29
C PRO A 241 18.08 6.50 10.79
N LYS A 242 18.96 5.83 11.55
CA LYS A 242 18.82 5.71 13.01
C LYS A 242 19.48 6.84 13.78
N THR A 243 20.41 7.54 13.14
CA THR A 243 21.20 8.62 13.73
C THR A 243 21.32 9.80 12.78
N ALA A 244 21.55 10.96 13.31
CA ALA A 244 21.84 12.20 12.59
C ALA A 244 23.14 12.84 13.13
N ASN A 245 23.92 13.45 12.22
CA ASN A 245 25.10 14.23 12.59
C ASN A 245 24.69 15.70 12.70
N LEU A 246 24.50 16.18 13.92
CA LEU A 246 24.13 17.58 14.20
C LEU A 246 25.36 18.44 14.43
N LEU A 247 25.29 19.69 13.98
CA LEU A 247 26.29 20.72 14.29
C LEU A 247 25.79 21.54 15.50
N ARG A 248 26.39 21.29 16.70
CA ARG A 248 26.10 22.03 17.93
C ARG A 248 27.36 22.78 18.37
N ASP A 249 27.25 24.07 18.55
CA ASP A 249 28.38 24.94 18.96
C ASP A 249 29.64 24.78 18.11
N GLY A 250 29.46 24.59 16.79
CA GLY A 250 30.55 24.38 15.85
C GLY A 250 31.20 23.00 15.86
N THR A 251 30.69 22.08 16.69
CA THR A 251 31.16 20.68 16.79
C THR A 251 30.11 19.73 16.29
N GLU A 252 30.52 18.73 15.50
CA GLU A 252 29.64 17.68 15.03
C GLU A 252 29.39 16.65 16.15
N VAL A 253 28.12 16.36 16.41
CA VAL A 253 27.68 15.37 17.41
C VAL A 253 26.69 14.42 16.75
N THR A 254 27.00 13.12 16.75
CA THR A 254 26.05 12.10 16.30
C THR A 254 25.02 11.82 17.39
N VAL A 255 23.74 12.02 17.08
CA VAL A 255 22.62 11.80 17.99
C VAL A 255 21.63 10.79 17.39
N PRO A 256 20.86 10.07 18.23
CA PRO A 256 19.69 9.33 17.76
C PRO A 256 18.72 10.24 17.02
N ILE A 257 18.04 9.71 16.01
CA ILE A 257 17.13 10.49 15.16
C ILE A 257 15.98 11.14 15.94
N GLU A 258 15.55 10.52 17.03
CA GLU A 258 14.48 10.99 17.91
C GLU A 258 14.84 12.25 18.70
N GLN A 259 16.14 12.57 18.79
CA GLN A 259 16.64 13.76 19.48
C GLN A 259 16.80 14.97 18.57
N VAL A 260 16.59 14.80 17.26
CA VAL A 260 16.64 15.90 16.30
C VAL A 260 15.39 16.76 16.43
N GLN A 261 15.60 18.09 16.54
CA GLN A 261 14.53 19.07 16.65
C GLN A 261 14.45 19.93 15.39
N LYS A 262 13.26 20.51 15.17
CA LYS A 262 13.09 21.49 14.10
C LYS A 262 13.99 22.71 14.34
N GLY A 263 14.76 23.10 13.32
CA GLY A 263 15.76 24.17 13.40
C GLY A 263 17.16 23.67 13.71
N ASP A 264 17.38 22.38 14.06
CA ASP A 264 18.72 21.82 14.21
C ASP A 264 19.44 21.83 12.87
N ILE A 265 20.74 22.10 12.90
CA ILE A 265 21.61 22.05 11.72
C ILE A 265 22.24 20.67 11.68
N PHE A 266 22.05 19.97 10.57
CA PHE A 266 22.64 18.65 10.33
C PHE A 266 23.52 18.62 9.06
N VAL A 267 24.41 17.66 9.05
CA VAL A 267 25.40 17.47 8.00
C VAL A 267 25.18 16.13 7.33
N VAL A 268 25.28 16.11 5.98
CA VAL A 268 25.16 14.89 5.18
C VAL A 268 26.33 14.77 4.24
N ARG A 269 27.15 13.74 4.43
CA ARG A 269 28.34 13.46 3.61
C ARG A 269 27.98 12.56 2.41
N PRO A 270 28.86 12.48 1.41
CA PRO A 270 28.69 11.54 0.31
C PRO A 270 28.47 10.10 0.82
N GLY A 271 27.46 9.43 0.30
CA GLY A 271 27.05 8.07 0.69
C GLY A 271 26.14 8.01 1.93
N GLU A 272 25.92 9.10 2.65
CA GLU A 272 25.01 9.14 3.80
C GLU A 272 23.57 9.42 3.37
N ASN A 273 22.64 8.90 4.14
CA ASN A 273 21.23 9.22 3.97
C ASN A 273 20.86 10.50 4.74
N VAL A 274 20.01 11.31 4.15
CA VAL A 274 19.42 12.48 4.78
C VAL A 274 18.58 12.04 5.98
N PRO A 275 18.87 12.54 7.22
CA PRO A 275 18.21 12.03 8.43
C PRO A 275 16.77 12.51 8.59
N VAL A 276 16.49 13.77 8.31
CA VAL A 276 15.18 14.43 8.43
C VAL A 276 14.96 15.37 7.25
N ASP A 277 13.71 15.80 7.03
CA ASP A 277 13.45 16.79 5.99
C ASP A 277 14.08 18.14 6.35
N GLY A 278 14.73 18.77 5.39
CA GLY A 278 15.45 20.02 5.62
C GLY A 278 15.55 20.92 4.39
N ILE A 279 16.19 22.07 4.61
CA ILE A 279 16.61 23.01 3.57
C ILE A 279 18.12 23.10 3.59
N VAL A 280 18.74 23.03 2.44
CA VAL A 280 20.19 23.18 2.27
C VAL A 280 20.58 24.61 2.59
N LEU A 281 21.45 24.81 3.59
CA LEU A 281 22.03 26.11 3.93
C LEU A 281 23.33 26.36 3.17
N GLU A 282 24.13 25.30 2.99
CA GLU A 282 25.48 25.40 2.39
C GLU A 282 25.82 24.08 1.69
N GLY A 283 26.56 24.19 0.58
CA GLY A 283 27.00 23.05 -0.21
C GLY A 283 26.16 22.84 -1.46
N SER A 284 26.63 21.93 -2.31
CA SER A 284 25.87 21.43 -3.46
C SER A 284 26.18 19.95 -3.69
N SER A 285 25.18 19.18 -4.07
CA SER A 285 25.34 17.74 -4.32
C SER A 285 24.23 17.17 -5.16
N ALA A 286 24.52 16.08 -5.87
CA ALA A 286 23.52 15.22 -6.46
C ALA A 286 22.92 14.31 -5.38
N VAL A 287 21.62 14.38 -5.18
CA VAL A 287 20.86 13.58 -4.19
C VAL A 287 19.99 12.57 -4.91
N ASN A 288 20.14 11.30 -4.56
CA ASN A 288 19.29 10.23 -5.08
C ASN A 288 17.98 10.17 -4.28
N GLU A 289 16.90 10.57 -4.91
CA GLU A 289 15.54 10.58 -4.34
C GLU A 289 14.69 9.36 -4.79
N SER A 290 15.28 8.40 -5.52
CA SER A 290 14.57 7.27 -6.12
C SER A 290 13.77 6.42 -5.12
N ALA A 291 14.21 6.37 -3.88
CA ALA A 291 13.51 5.66 -2.81
C ALA A 291 12.12 6.26 -2.48
N LEU A 292 11.93 7.55 -2.71
CA LEU A 292 10.68 8.28 -2.44
C LEU A 292 9.91 8.61 -3.72
N THR A 293 10.61 8.99 -4.79
CA THR A 293 10.00 9.47 -6.05
C THR A 293 9.89 8.38 -7.11
N GLY A 294 10.70 7.32 -7.01
CA GLY A 294 10.84 6.30 -8.04
C GLY A 294 11.74 6.71 -9.22
N GLU A 295 12.21 7.95 -9.27
CA GLU A 295 13.09 8.46 -10.34
C GLU A 295 14.54 8.06 -10.06
N SER A 296 15.18 7.40 -11.04
CA SER A 296 16.55 6.89 -10.87
C SER A 296 17.63 7.94 -11.10
N ILE A 297 17.28 9.10 -11.68
CA ILE A 297 18.23 10.18 -11.96
C ILE A 297 18.40 11.02 -10.69
N PRO A 298 19.62 11.17 -10.16
CA PRO A 298 19.86 12.04 -9.02
C PRO A 298 19.52 13.50 -9.33
N VAL A 299 19.01 14.20 -8.34
CA VAL A 299 18.60 15.60 -8.44
C VAL A 299 19.70 16.47 -7.82
N ASP A 300 20.17 17.46 -8.56
CA ASP A 300 21.13 18.44 -8.03
C ASP A 300 20.45 19.35 -7.01
N LYS A 301 21.07 19.48 -5.84
CA LYS A 301 20.64 20.33 -4.73
C LYS A 301 21.69 21.37 -4.41
N ALA A 302 21.26 22.59 -4.22
CA ALA A 302 22.07 23.75 -3.85
C ALA A 302 21.48 24.48 -2.65
N ALA A 303 22.13 25.50 -2.15
CA ALA A 303 21.63 26.32 -1.05
C ALA A 303 20.22 26.89 -1.35
N GLY A 304 19.27 26.69 -0.46
CA GLY A 304 17.85 27.05 -0.59
C GLY A 304 16.95 25.88 -1.03
N ASP A 305 17.50 24.78 -1.55
CA ASP A 305 16.72 23.63 -1.98
C ASP A 305 16.29 22.75 -0.82
N ARG A 306 15.18 22.05 -1.02
CA ARG A 306 14.65 21.07 -0.04
C ARG A 306 15.29 19.71 -0.23
N VAL A 307 15.58 19.06 0.89
CA VAL A 307 15.99 17.65 0.96
C VAL A 307 15.02 16.87 1.82
N SER A 308 14.77 15.63 1.45
CA SER A 308 13.81 14.75 2.14
C SER A 308 14.52 13.63 2.89
N ALA A 309 13.96 13.25 4.04
CA ALA A 309 14.46 12.12 4.84
C ALA A 309 14.57 10.84 3.99
N ALA A 310 15.60 10.03 4.27
CA ALA A 310 15.90 8.76 3.60
C ALA A 310 16.34 8.86 2.11
N THR A 311 16.55 10.05 1.58
CA THR A 311 17.24 10.22 0.30
C THR A 311 18.75 10.11 0.51
N THR A 312 19.52 9.68 -0.50
CA THR A 312 20.96 9.42 -0.37
C THR A 312 21.78 10.51 -1.05
N ASN A 313 22.66 11.14 -0.30
CA ASN A 313 23.62 12.09 -0.82
C ASN A 313 24.72 11.37 -1.61
N GLN A 314 24.99 11.73 -2.87
CA GLN A 314 25.91 10.98 -3.72
C GLN A 314 27.33 11.58 -3.82
N SER A 315 27.47 12.89 -3.92
CA SER A 315 28.74 13.47 -4.35
C SER A 315 29.31 14.55 -3.44
N GLY A 316 28.51 15.55 -3.09
CA GLY A 316 28.96 16.73 -2.35
C GLY A 316 28.69 16.65 -0.85
N PHE A 317 29.12 17.66 -0.14
CA PHE A 317 28.81 17.90 1.26
C PHE A 317 27.60 18.82 1.33
N LEU A 318 26.62 18.47 2.18
CA LEU A 318 25.44 19.28 2.42
C LEU A 318 25.32 19.62 3.91
N ARG A 319 25.07 20.89 4.19
CA ARG A 319 24.69 21.39 5.51
C ARG A 319 23.27 21.90 5.44
N CYS A 320 22.41 21.32 6.22
CA CYS A 320 20.96 21.53 6.12
C CYS A 320 20.37 21.92 7.46
N GLU A 321 19.27 22.69 7.44
CA GLU A 321 18.43 22.99 8.59
C GLU A 321 17.20 22.08 8.59
N ALA A 322 16.91 21.44 9.72
CA ALA A 322 15.77 20.55 9.90
C ALA A 322 14.45 21.33 9.86
N THR A 323 13.57 21.00 8.92
CA THR A 323 12.24 21.65 8.78
C THR A 323 11.10 20.79 9.27
N ARG A 324 11.21 19.46 9.13
CA ARG A 324 10.26 18.47 9.62
C ARG A 324 11.01 17.32 10.27
N VAL A 325 10.56 16.89 11.43
CA VAL A 325 11.21 15.85 12.24
C VAL A 325 10.19 14.82 12.72
N GLY A 326 10.66 13.62 13.08
CA GLY A 326 9.82 12.56 13.62
C GLY A 326 8.70 12.13 12.68
N GLU A 327 7.46 12.16 13.17
CA GLU A 327 6.27 11.74 12.41
C GLU A 327 5.91 12.69 11.25
N ASP A 328 6.39 13.94 11.29
CA ASP A 328 6.10 14.93 10.26
C ASP A 328 7.02 14.83 9.04
N THR A 329 8.06 13.99 9.08
CA THR A 329 8.93 13.78 7.92
C THR A 329 8.17 13.17 6.75
N THR A 330 8.59 13.50 5.53
CA THR A 330 7.99 12.99 4.29
C THR A 330 7.94 11.47 4.29
N LEU A 331 9.01 10.79 4.71
CA LEU A 331 9.03 9.33 4.81
C LEU A 331 8.00 8.80 5.82
N SER A 332 7.92 9.37 7.02
CA SER A 332 6.94 8.97 8.05
C SER A 332 5.50 9.14 7.56
N GLN A 333 5.21 10.21 6.86
CA GLN A 333 3.91 10.47 6.23
C GLN A 333 3.57 9.43 5.14
N ILE A 334 4.54 9.02 4.32
CA ILE A 334 4.38 7.96 3.32
C ILE A 334 4.08 6.63 4.01
N ILE A 335 4.85 6.26 5.03
CA ILE A 335 4.65 5.02 5.80
C ILE A 335 3.26 5.01 6.42
N LYS A 336 2.83 6.14 7.02
CA LYS A 336 1.49 6.29 7.61
C LYS A 336 0.39 6.13 6.56
N MET A 337 0.50 6.78 5.40
CA MET A 337 -0.49 6.64 4.31
C MET A 337 -0.61 5.21 3.81
N VAL A 338 0.51 4.49 3.62
CA VAL A 338 0.49 3.09 3.19
C VAL A 338 -0.12 2.19 4.27
N SER A 339 0.18 2.45 5.56
CA SER A 339 -0.40 1.73 6.68
C SER A 339 -1.91 1.98 6.81
N ASP A 340 -2.35 3.23 6.68
CA ASP A 340 -3.77 3.61 6.72
C ASP A 340 -4.54 2.99 5.55
N ALA A 341 -3.97 3.02 4.35
CA ALA A 341 -4.56 2.36 3.18
C ALA A 341 -4.71 0.85 3.38
N ALA A 342 -3.71 0.20 3.99
CA ALA A 342 -3.75 -1.23 4.31
C ALA A 342 -4.79 -1.58 5.40
N ALA A 343 -5.09 -0.64 6.31
CA ALA A 343 -6.12 -0.80 7.33
C ALA A 343 -7.55 -0.62 6.79
N THR A 344 -7.72 0.02 5.62
CA THR A 344 -9.04 0.20 4.99
C THR A 344 -9.44 -1.04 4.19
N LYS A 345 -10.75 -1.27 4.04
CA LYS A 345 -11.29 -2.36 3.22
C LYS A 345 -11.82 -1.85 1.89
N ALA A 346 -11.39 -2.49 0.82
CA ALA A 346 -12.00 -2.31 -0.49
C ALA A 346 -13.46 -2.80 -0.51
N PRO A 347 -14.34 -2.23 -1.35
CA PRO A 347 -15.73 -2.67 -1.49
C PRO A 347 -15.87 -4.17 -1.75
N ILE A 348 -15.04 -4.74 -2.60
CA ILE A 348 -15.04 -6.19 -2.90
C ILE A 348 -14.70 -7.05 -1.67
N ALA A 349 -13.82 -6.57 -0.77
CA ALA A 349 -13.50 -7.27 0.48
C ALA A 349 -14.69 -7.31 1.43
N LYS A 350 -15.50 -6.23 1.48
CA LYS A 350 -16.73 -6.17 2.28
C LYS A 350 -17.77 -7.18 1.79
N ILE A 351 -17.90 -7.37 0.47
CA ILE A 351 -18.77 -8.38 -0.14
C ILE A 351 -18.30 -9.78 0.28
N ALA A 352 -17.00 -10.06 0.17
CA ALA A 352 -16.43 -11.34 0.57
C ALA A 352 -16.66 -11.66 2.06
N ASP A 353 -16.53 -10.66 2.93
CA ASP A 353 -16.83 -10.80 4.36
C ASP A 353 -18.30 -11.12 4.61
N THR A 354 -19.23 -10.45 3.93
CA THR A 354 -20.68 -10.69 4.05
C THR A 354 -21.03 -12.10 3.59
N VAL A 355 -20.50 -12.54 2.45
CA VAL A 355 -20.69 -13.90 1.93
C VAL A 355 -20.16 -14.92 2.95
N SER A 356 -18.96 -14.72 3.49
CA SER A 356 -18.36 -15.62 4.48
C SER A 356 -19.21 -15.73 5.76
N GLY A 357 -19.84 -14.64 6.20
CA GLY A 357 -20.72 -14.63 7.37
C GLY A 357 -21.99 -15.47 7.23
N PHE A 358 -22.55 -15.56 6.02
CA PHE A 358 -23.70 -16.40 5.71
C PHE A 358 -23.30 -17.85 5.36
N PHE A 359 -22.14 -18.02 4.74
CA PHE A 359 -21.67 -19.29 4.19
C PHE A 359 -21.49 -20.37 5.26
N VAL A 360 -20.84 -20.05 6.39
CA VAL A 360 -20.54 -21.04 7.44
C VAL A 360 -21.81 -21.63 8.06
N PRO A 361 -22.82 -20.84 8.48
CA PRO A 361 -24.12 -21.39 8.92
C PRO A 361 -24.80 -22.23 7.85
N ALA A 362 -24.79 -21.82 6.59
CA ALA A 362 -25.39 -22.56 5.48
C ALA A 362 -24.73 -23.93 5.30
N VAL A 363 -23.40 -24.00 5.34
CA VAL A 363 -22.65 -25.27 5.24
C VAL A 363 -22.96 -26.21 6.40
N ILE A 364 -23.03 -25.71 7.63
CA ILE A 364 -23.42 -26.51 8.80
C ILE A 364 -24.83 -27.10 8.58
N THR A 365 -25.77 -26.28 8.11
CA THR A 365 -27.14 -26.74 7.83
C THR A 365 -27.14 -27.81 6.74
N ILE A 366 -26.43 -27.62 5.64
CA ILE A 366 -26.32 -28.61 4.56
C ILE A 366 -25.72 -29.92 5.07
N ALA A 367 -24.65 -29.85 5.90
CA ALA A 367 -24.04 -31.04 6.47
C ALA A 367 -25.01 -31.85 7.36
N VAL A 368 -25.77 -31.15 8.21
CA VAL A 368 -26.82 -31.78 9.05
C VAL A 368 -27.91 -32.39 8.18
N VAL A 369 -28.43 -31.66 7.20
CA VAL A 369 -29.43 -32.17 6.26
C VAL A 369 -28.90 -33.38 5.50
N THR A 370 -27.68 -33.34 5.00
CA THR A 370 -27.03 -34.47 4.30
C THR A 370 -27.00 -35.72 5.21
N THR A 371 -26.57 -35.55 6.45
CA THR A 371 -26.53 -36.66 7.42
C THR A 371 -27.94 -37.25 7.66
N ILE A 372 -28.95 -36.39 7.87
CA ILE A 372 -30.32 -36.81 8.09
C ILE A 372 -30.88 -37.55 6.86
N VAL A 373 -30.67 -37.05 5.66
CA VAL A 373 -31.14 -37.66 4.41
C VAL A 373 -30.56 -39.07 4.25
N TRP A 374 -29.28 -39.27 4.49
CA TRP A 374 -28.69 -40.61 4.39
C TRP A 374 -29.21 -41.58 5.46
N LEU A 375 -29.48 -41.08 6.68
CA LEU A 375 -30.14 -41.90 7.71
C LEU A 375 -31.56 -42.29 7.30
N LEU A 376 -32.35 -41.37 6.75
CA LEU A 376 -33.70 -41.64 6.25
C LEU A 376 -33.72 -42.63 5.08
N LEU A 377 -32.65 -42.67 4.29
CA LEU A 377 -32.44 -43.66 3.20
C LEU A 377 -31.98 -45.02 3.74
N GLY A 378 -31.96 -45.21 5.07
CA GLY A 378 -31.64 -46.50 5.71
C GLY A 378 -30.13 -46.82 5.73
N ARG A 379 -29.26 -45.82 5.54
CA ARG A 379 -27.80 -46.03 5.68
C ARG A 379 -27.40 -45.96 7.15
N GLU A 380 -26.33 -46.67 7.46
CA GLU A 380 -25.73 -46.68 8.80
C GLU A 380 -25.25 -45.31 9.23
N LEU A 381 -25.21 -45.07 10.54
CA LEU A 381 -24.86 -43.79 11.13
C LEU A 381 -23.41 -43.35 10.74
N GLY A 382 -22.45 -44.29 10.71
CA GLY A 382 -21.08 -44.04 10.30
C GLY A 382 -21.00 -43.52 8.88
N TYR A 383 -21.68 -44.17 7.95
CA TYR A 383 -21.76 -43.74 6.56
C TYR A 383 -22.37 -42.34 6.41
N ALA A 384 -23.52 -42.09 7.09
CA ALA A 384 -24.20 -40.82 7.04
C ALA A 384 -23.37 -39.66 7.61
N LEU A 385 -22.70 -39.89 8.75
CA LEU A 385 -21.79 -38.93 9.38
C LEU A 385 -20.58 -38.61 8.48
N ALA A 386 -19.97 -39.62 7.84
CA ALA A 386 -18.84 -39.41 6.93
C ALA A 386 -19.21 -38.45 5.78
N ARG A 387 -20.45 -38.54 5.24
CA ARG A 387 -20.93 -37.65 4.17
C ARG A 387 -21.19 -36.22 4.70
N GLY A 388 -21.77 -36.08 5.88
CA GLY A 388 -21.93 -34.78 6.54
C GLY A 388 -20.60 -34.11 6.86
N ILE A 389 -19.62 -34.87 7.37
CA ILE A 389 -18.27 -34.39 7.63
C ILE A 389 -17.58 -33.94 6.33
N SER A 390 -17.73 -34.71 5.24
CA SER A 390 -17.18 -34.33 3.94
C SER A 390 -17.70 -32.97 3.46
N VAL A 391 -18.99 -32.66 3.68
CA VAL A 391 -19.58 -31.34 3.38
C VAL A 391 -18.90 -30.25 4.21
N LEU A 392 -18.69 -30.46 5.51
CA LEU A 392 -18.05 -29.47 6.38
C LEU A 392 -16.60 -29.14 5.91
N VAL A 393 -15.85 -30.18 5.53
CA VAL A 393 -14.42 -30.04 5.20
C VAL A 393 -14.21 -29.42 3.82
N ILE A 394 -14.92 -29.91 2.80
CA ILE A 394 -14.74 -29.45 1.41
C ILE A 394 -15.19 -27.99 1.22
N SER A 395 -16.10 -27.54 2.05
CA SER A 395 -16.70 -26.21 1.94
C SER A 395 -15.88 -25.10 2.64
N CYS A 396 -14.58 -25.26 2.80
CA CYS A 396 -13.74 -24.21 3.41
C CYS A 396 -13.51 -23.02 2.45
N PRO A 397 -14.01 -21.79 2.73
CA PRO A 397 -13.76 -20.63 1.91
C PRO A 397 -12.42 -19.95 2.25
N CYS A 398 -11.36 -20.73 2.48
CA CYS A 398 -10.09 -20.27 3.00
C CYS A 398 -9.44 -19.18 2.15
N ALA A 399 -9.55 -19.29 0.82
CA ALA A 399 -8.95 -18.34 -0.12
C ALA A 399 -9.74 -17.02 -0.24
N LEU A 400 -11.06 -17.05 -0.03
CA LEU A 400 -11.94 -15.89 -0.26
C LEU A 400 -11.58 -14.70 0.64
N GLY A 401 -11.29 -14.97 1.91
CA GLY A 401 -10.98 -13.92 2.90
C GLY A 401 -9.61 -13.26 2.70
N LEU A 402 -8.71 -13.83 1.89
CA LEU A 402 -7.35 -13.38 1.73
C LEU A 402 -7.00 -12.83 0.36
N ALA A 403 -7.66 -13.30 -0.68
CA ALA A 403 -7.33 -12.93 -2.05
C ALA A 403 -7.30 -11.40 -2.24
N THR A 404 -8.35 -10.71 -1.81
CA THR A 404 -8.48 -9.27 -1.96
C THR A 404 -7.51 -8.47 -1.09
N PRO A 405 -7.38 -8.72 0.24
CA PRO A 405 -6.41 -8.01 1.06
C PRO A 405 -4.97 -8.17 0.59
N VAL A 406 -4.58 -9.36 0.14
CA VAL A 406 -3.23 -9.60 -0.41
C VAL A 406 -3.01 -8.81 -1.69
N ALA A 407 -3.97 -8.83 -2.63
CA ALA A 407 -3.89 -8.07 -3.88
C ALA A 407 -3.76 -6.56 -3.63
N ILE A 408 -4.56 -6.01 -2.70
CA ILE A 408 -4.51 -4.59 -2.32
C ILE A 408 -3.16 -4.22 -1.73
N MET A 409 -2.62 -5.04 -0.83
CA MET A 409 -1.34 -4.74 -0.20
C MET A 409 -0.17 -4.82 -1.20
N VAL A 410 -0.19 -5.80 -2.12
CA VAL A 410 0.79 -5.89 -3.21
C VAL A 410 0.68 -4.67 -4.12
N GLY A 411 -0.54 -4.27 -4.48
CA GLY A 411 -0.80 -3.08 -5.28
C GLY A 411 -0.33 -1.80 -4.62
N ASN A 412 -0.62 -1.60 -3.34
CA ASN A 412 -0.13 -0.46 -2.57
C ASN A 412 1.41 -0.45 -2.46
N GLY A 413 2.01 -1.61 -2.20
CA GLY A 413 3.47 -1.73 -2.11
C GLY A 413 4.16 -1.44 -3.44
N LEU A 414 3.60 -1.90 -4.56
CA LEU A 414 4.10 -1.60 -5.89
C LEU A 414 3.90 -0.11 -6.23
N GLY A 415 2.74 0.44 -5.91
CA GLY A 415 2.46 1.87 -6.06
C GLY A 415 3.49 2.72 -5.31
N ALA A 416 3.71 2.44 -4.02
CA ALA A 416 4.65 3.16 -3.18
C ALA A 416 6.09 3.13 -3.74
N LYS A 417 6.54 1.99 -4.28
CA LYS A 417 7.85 1.86 -4.95
C LYS A 417 7.99 2.75 -6.19
N ASN A 418 6.88 3.12 -6.81
CA ASN A 418 6.83 4.00 -7.98
C ASN A 418 6.36 5.43 -7.62
N GLY A 419 6.43 5.82 -6.34
CA GLY A 419 6.01 7.13 -5.89
C GLY A 419 4.49 7.37 -5.90
N ILE A 420 3.68 6.32 -6.12
CA ILE A 420 2.21 6.41 -6.19
C ILE A 420 1.61 5.98 -4.86
N LEU A 421 0.94 6.89 -4.16
CA LEU A 421 0.36 6.65 -2.85
C LEU A 421 -1.17 6.66 -2.92
N PHE A 422 -1.79 5.54 -2.52
CA PHE A 422 -3.24 5.43 -2.41
C PHE A 422 -3.68 5.71 -0.97
N LYS A 423 -4.63 6.61 -0.78
CA LYS A 423 -5.19 6.94 0.54
C LYS A 423 -6.03 5.81 1.14
N THR A 424 -6.66 5.02 0.29
CA THR A 424 -7.54 3.90 0.71
C THR A 424 -7.46 2.73 -0.25
N ALA A 425 -7.81 1.53 0.23
CA ALA A 425 -7.96 0.35 -0.61
C ALA A 425 -9.03 0.53 -1.70
N ALA A 426 -10.08 1.31 -1.43
CA ALA A 426 -11.11 1.64 -2.40
C ALA A 426 -10.57 2.50 -3.55
N SER A 427 -9.64 3.42 -3.26
CA SER A 427 -8.99 4.25 -4.29
C SER A 427 -8.15 3.40 -5.25
N LEU A 428 -7.41 2.41 -4.73
CA LEU A 428 -6.65 1.46 -5.56
C LEU A 428 -7.58 0.62 -6.45
N GLU A 429 -8.68 0.09 -5.88
CA GLU A 429 -9.68 -0.68 -6.64
C GLU A 429 -10.32 0.18 -7.74
N ALA A 430 -10.67 1.44 -7.43
CA ALA A 430 -11.26 2.38 -8.39
C ALA A 430 -10.28 2.73 -9.51
N ALA A 431 -8.99 2.93 -9.20
CA ALA A 431 -7.95 3.20 -10.19
C ALA A 431 -7.85 2.09 -11.25
N GLY A 432 -7.96 0.81 -10.81
CA GLY A 432 -7.97 -0.34 -11.73
C GLY A 432 -9.19 -0.44 -12.66
N ARG A 433 -10.25 0.35 -12.40
CA ARG A 433 -11.49 0.40 -13.21
C ARG A 433 -11.67 1.71 -13.95
N THR A 434 -10.63 2.55 -14.00
CA THR A 434 -10.68 3.85 -14.63
C THR A 434 -10.94 3.71 -16.13
N GLN A 435 -11.96 4.40 -16.62
CA GLN A 435 -12.34 4.45 -18.05
C GLN A 435 -12.03 5.81 -18.68
N ILE A 436 -12.03 6.85 -17.88
CA ILE A 436 -11.78 8.22 -18.31
C ILE A 436 -10.77 8.85 -17.36
N VAL A 437 -9.73 9.47 -17.91
CA VAL A 437 -8.76 10.28 -17.17
C VAL A 437 -8.86 11.73 -17.69
N ALA A 438 -9.16 12.65 -16.78
CA ALA A 438 -9.14 14.06 -17.06
C ALA A 438 -7.81 14.64 -16.55
N LEU A 439 -7.00 15.18 -17.46
CA LEU A 439 -5.70 15.77 -17.16
C LEU A 439 -5.76 17.28 -17.28
N ASP A 440 -5.26 17.99 -16.28
CA ASP A 440 -5.02 19.41 -16.41
C ASP A 440 -3.91 19.66 -17.45
N LYS A 441 -4.02 20.77 -18.19
CA LYS A 441 -3.00 21.14 -19.17
C LYS A 441 -1.73 21.63 -18.46
N THR A 442 -1.88 22.68 -17.64
CA THR A 442 -0.75 23.44 -17.11
C THR A 442 -0.07 22.72 -15.96
N GLY A 443 1.25 22.46 -16.07
CA GLY A 443 2.01 21.76 -15.05
C GLY A 443 1.80 20.24 -15.00
N THR A 444 0.80 19.69 -15.73
CA THR A 444 0.55 18.25 -15.84
C THR A 444 0.97 17.70 -17.21
N ILE A 445 0.32 18.17 -18.29
CA ILE A 445 0.71 17.81 -19.67
C ILE A 445 1.91 18.67 -20.10
N THR A 446 1.92 19.93 -19.69
CA THR A 446 3.00 20.89 -19.92
C THR A 446 3.90 21.01 -18.69
N SER A 447 5.07 21.62 -18.84
CA SER A 447 6.06 21.80 -17.76
C SER A 447 5.56 22.72 -16.63
N GLY A 448 4.60 23.60 -16.91
CA GLY A 448 4.16 24.67 -16.00
C GLY A 448 5.14 25.82 -15.91
N GLU A 449 6.25 25.73 -16.62
CA GLU A 449 7.29 26.76 -16.71
C GLU A 449 7.30 27.31 -18.13
N PRO A 450 6.93 28.58 -18.34
CA PRO A 450 7.02 29.20 -19.65
C PRO A 450 8.46 29.24 -20.14
N LYS A 451 8.67 28.93 -21.43
CA LYS A 451 9.97 29.01 -22.10
C LYS A 451 9.87 29.86 -23.36
N VAL A 452 10.97 30.53 -23.73
CA VAL A 452 11.06 31.20 -25.03
C VAL A 452 11.06 30.13 -26.13
N THR A 453 10.11 30.23 -27.05
CA THR A 453 9.95 29.27 -28.16
C THR A 453 10.36 29.83 -29.50
N ASP A 454 10.20 31.14 -29.70
CA ASP A 454 10.53 31.82 -30.95
C ASP A 454 11.07 33.21 -30.65
N ILE A 455 12.06 33.63 -31.44
CA ILE A 455 12.67 34.94 -31.42
C ILE A 455 12.56 35.51 -32.84
N LEU A 456 11.87 36.59 -33.00
CA LEU A 456 11.61 37.22 -34.29
C LEU A 456 12.13 38.68 -34.28
N PRO A 457 13.42 38.92 -34.63
CA PRO A 457 13.97 40.24 -34.72
C PRO A 457 13.31 41.04 -35.85
N ALA A 458 13.18 42.36 -35.67
CA ALA A 458 12.80 43.30 -36.74
C ALA A 458 13.96 43.45 -37.75
N GLU A 459 13.65 44.03 -38.90
CA GLU A 459 14.64 44.25 -39.95
C GLU A 459 15.82 45.12 -39.45
N GLY A 460 17.03 44.61 -39.63
CA GLY A 460 18.28 45.26 -39.18
C GLY A 460 18.57 45.09 -37.66
N VAL A 461 17.89 44.21 -36.95
CA VAL A 461 18.11 43.91 -35.52
C VAL A 461 18.60 42.46 -35.41
N SER A 462 19.66 42.21 -34.61
CA SER A 462 20.10 40.85 -34.32
C SER A 462 19.30 40.22 -33.18
N GLU A 463 19.23 38.87 -33.14
CA GLU A 463 18.63 38.14 -32.02
C GLU A 463 19.27 38.49 -30.69
N THR A 464 20.59 38.63 -30.68
CA THR A 464 21.37 38.99 -29.50
C THR A 464 21.02 40.40 -28.98
N GLU A 465 20.80 41.37 -29.87
CA GLU A 465 20.40 42.72 -29.49
C GLU A 465 19.00 42.70 -28.88
N LEU A 466 18.07 41.99 -29.51
CA LEU A 466 16.69 41.83 -29.01
C LEU A 466 16.63 41.17 -27.64
N LEU A 467 17.34 40.03 -27.47
CA LEU A 467 17.39 39.31 -26.19
C LEU A 467 18.06 40.13 -25.09
N THR A 468 19.18 40.80 -25.38
CA THR A 468 19.89 41.62 -24.41
C THR A 468 19.05 42.76 -23.89
N LEU A 469 18.31 43.42 -24.77
CA LEU A 469 17.38 44.51 -24.39
C LEU A 469 16.16 43.98 -23.64
N ALA A 470 15.57 42.87 -24.09
CA ALA A 470 14.48 42.22 -23.40
C ALA A 470 14.90 41.82 -21.98
N ALA A 471 16.06 41.19 -21.82
CA ALA A 471 16.58 40.80 -20.51
C ALA A 471 16.86 42.03 -19.61
N ALA A 472 17.37 43.13 -20.15
CA ALA A 472 17.58 44.33 -19.38
C ALA A 472 16.27 44.92 -18.83
N LEU A 473 15.20 44.81 -19.59
CA LEU A 473 13.86 45.28 -19.20
C LEU A 473 13.20 44.29 -18.20
N GLU A 474 13.30 42.98 -18.44
CA GLU A 474 12.62 41.94 -17.65
C GLU A 474 13.34 41.64 -16.33
N ARG A 475 14.60 42.03 -16.16
CA ARG A 475 15.42 41.73 -14.96
C ARG A 475 14.81 42.25 -13.66
N LYS A 476 14.00 43.29 -13.70
CA LYS A 476 13.30 43.85 -12.54
C LYS A 476 11.82 43.46 -12.46
N SER A 477 11.38 42.57 -13.35
CA SER A 477 10.01 42.09 -13.42
C SER A 477 9.86 40.78 -12.64
N GLU A 478 8.82 40.63 -11.83
CA GLU A 478 8.47 39.41 -11.13
C GLU A 478 7.53 38.49 -11.93
N HIS A 479 7.20 38.88 -13.15
CA HIS A 479 6.24 38.15 -13.98
C HIS A 479 6.80 36.81 -14.45
N PRO A 480 6.02 35.70 -14.49
CA PRO A 480 6.52 34.40 -14.96
C PRO A 480 7.14 34.42 -16.36
N LEU A 481 6.63 35.26 -17.27
CA LEU A 481 7.19 35.42 -18.62
C LEU A 481 8.58 36.06 -18.61
N ALA A 482 8.86 36.93 -17.64
CA ALA A 482 10.19 37.49 -17.45
C ALA A 482 11.25 36.45 -17.16
N LYS A 483 10.92 35.48 -16.30
CA LYS A 483 11.82 34.36 -15.98
C LYS A 483 12.20 33.55 -17.22
N ALA A 484 11.26 33.36 -18.15
CA ALA A 484 11.52 32.64 -19.39
C ALA A 484 12.52 33.38 -20.29
N VAL A 485 12.39 34.72 -20.42
CA VAL A 485 13.31 35.55 -21.19
C VAL A 485 14.70 35.56 -20.56
N LEU A 486 14.79 35.72 -19.23
CA LEU A 486 16.05 35.71 -18.50
C LEU A 486 16.76 34.35 -18.61
N ALA A 487 16.04 33.24 -18.42
CA ALA A 487 16.60 31.89 -18.56
C ALA A 487 17.15 31.65 -19.98
N CYS A 488 16.45 32.14 -21.02
CA CYS A 488 16.96 32.06 -22.40
C CYS A 488 18.22 32.87 -22.60
N THR A 489 18.31 34.07 -22.01
CA THR A 489 19.47 34.96 -22.09
C THR A 489 20.66 34.38 -21.36
N ASP A 490 20.47 33.83 -20.17
CA ASP A 490 21.50 33.18 -19.36
C ASP A 490 22.08 31.93 -20.07
N ALA A 491 21.22 31.12 -20.70
CA ALA A 491 21.62 29.97 -21.50
C ALA A 491 22.55 30.37 -22.68
N GLN A 492 22.34 31.56 -23.26
CA GLN A 492 23.18 32.13 -24.31
C GLN A 492 24.37 32.93 -23.75
N LYS A 493 24.58 32.98 -22.42
CA LYS A 493 25.65 33.72 -21.72
C LYS A 493 25.69 35.20 -22.08
N LEU A 494 24.51 35.82 -22.32
CA LEU A 494 24.40 37.22 -22.61
C LEU A 494 24.28 38.02 -21.32
N THR A 495 24.98 39.18 -21.26
CA THR A 495 24.90 40.07 -20.09
C THR A 495 23.94 41.20 -20.35
N ALA A 496 22.91 41.31 -19.55
CA ALA A 496 21.92 42.37 -19.64
C ALA A 496 22.43 43.64 -18.96
N PRO A 497 22.41 44.82 -19.64
CA PRO A 497 22.80 46.08 -19.03
C PRO A 497 21.78 46.54 -17.99
N GLU A 498 22.22 47.41 -17.06
CA GLU A 498 21.32 48.01 -16.07
C GLU A 498 20.42 49.09 -16.68
N VAL A 499 19.17 49.10 -16.25
CA VAL A 499 18.16 50.07 -16.65
C VAL A 499 17.80 50.99 -15.50
N SER A 500 17.46 52.24 -15.83
CA SER A 500 16.94 53.24 -14.89
C SER A 500 15.47 53.57 -15.18
N GLY A 501 14.75 54.11 -14.19
CA GLY A 501 13.35 54.52 -14.36
C GLY A 501 12.42 53.39 -14.76
N PHE A 502 12.63 52.16 -14.23
CA PHE A 502 11.77 51.01 -14.48
C PHE A 502 10.35 51.23 -13.97
N ALA A 503 9.37 50.96 -14.80
CA ALA A 503 7.95 51.01 -14.48
C ALA A 503 7.23 49.79 -15.06
N ALA A 504 6.55 49.03 -14.19
CA ALA A 504 5.62 48.00 -14.60
C ALA A 504 4.23 48.65 -14.83
N LEU A 505 3.63 48.38 -15.99
CA LEU A 505 2.33 48.88 -16.41
C LEU A 505 1.33 47.73 -16.42
N PRO A 506 0.53 47.56 -15.35
CA PRO A 506 -0.36 46.39 -15.22
C PRO A 506 -1.27 46.23 -16.45
N GLY A 507 -1.29 44.99 -17.01
CA GLY A 507 -2.09 44.66 -18.19
C GLY A 507 -1.53 45.11 -19.54
N ASN A 508 -0.45 45.93 -19.55
CA ASN A 508 0.14 46.49 -20.76
C ASN A 508 1.55 45.99 -21.02
N GLY A 509 2.47 46.17 -20.08
CA GLY A 509 3.87 45.78 -20.24
C GLY A 509 4.80 46.51 -19.29
N LEU A 510 6.03 46.76 -19.76
CA LEU A 510 7.13 47.34 -19.01
C LEU A 510 7.74 48.50 -19.77
N ALA A 511 8.24 49.50 -19.04
CA ALA A 511 8.98 50.63 -19.61
C ALA A 511 10.20 50.92 -18.72
N ALA A 512 11.33 51.32 -19.32
CA ALA A 512 12.53 51.75 -18.62
C ALA A 512 13.40 52.65 -19.50
N LYS A 513 14.52 53.15 -18.98
CA LYS A 513 15.49 53.90 -19.74
C LYS A 513 16.83 53.16 -19.73
N LEU A 514 17.38 52.90 -20.91
CA LEU A 514 18.73 52.37 -21.11
C LEU A 514 19.59 53.48 -21.71
N ASN A 515 20.65 53.90 -20.98
CA ASN A 515 21.53 54.99 -21.39
C ASN A 515 20.76 56.27 -21.79
N GLY A 516 19.66 56.60 -21.10
CA GLY A 516 18.83 57.76 -21.38
C GLY A 516 17.74 57.56 -22.47
N VAL A 517 17.78 56.46 -23.21
CA VAL A 517 16.82 56.11 -24.26
C VAL A 517 15.69 55.27 -23.68
N GLU A 518 14.44 55.61 -24.01
CA GLU A 518 13.28 54.84 -23.58
C GLU A 518 13.27 53.48 -24.28
N ILE A 519 13.12 52.43 -23.47
CA ILE A 519 12.87 51.04 -23.89
C ILE A 519 11.56 50.55 -23.30
N PHE A 520 10.87 49.69 -24.00
CA PHE A 520 9.57 49.21 -23.61
C PHE A 520 9.35 47.79 -24.14
N GLY A 521 8.56 47.01 -23.40
CA GLY A 521 8.16 45.65 -23.76
C GLY A 521 6.74 45.37 -23.28
N GLY A 522 5.97 44.56 -24.03
CA GLY A 522 4.63 44.20 -23.62
C GLY A 522 3.75 43.65 -24.74
N ASN A 523 2.43 43.76 -24.56
CA ASN A 523 1.48 43.26 -25.54
C ASN A 523 1.37 44.18 -26.81
N ALA A 524 0.79 43.62 -27.87
CA ALA A 524 0.63 44.33 -29.16
C ALA A 524 -0.10 45.68 -29.03
N SER A 525 -1.13 45.78 -28.18
CA SER A 525 -1.93 46.99 -27.97
C SER A 525 -1.08 48.10 -27.36
N PHE A 526 -0.32 47.82 -26.33
CA PHE A 526 0.57 48.77 -25.69
C PHE A 526 1.69 49.22 -26.62
N ILE A 527 2.32 48.30 -27.32
CA ILE A 527 3.44 48.60 -28.24
C ILE A 527 2.94 49.46 -29.42
N GLY A 528 1.73 49.20 -29.94
CA GLY A 528 1.11 49.97 -31.00
C GLY A 528 0.85 51.44 -30.64
N THR A 529 0.82 51.82 -29.33
CA THR A 529 0.74 53.22 -28.87
C THR A 529 2.09 53.95 -28.90
N LYS A 530 3.20 53.18 -28.94
CA LYS A 530 4.58 53.70 -28.86
C LYS A 530 5.28 53.71 -30.21
N VAL A 531 5.08 52.67 -31.02
CA VAL A 531 5.74 52.50 -32.32
C VAL A 531 4.85 51.76 -33.31
N THR A 532 5.07 52.01 -34.61
CA THR A 532 4.38 51.28 -35.67
C THR A 532 4.91 49.85 -35.75
N VAL A 533 4.05 48.84 -35.61
CA VAL A 533 4.39 47.44 -35.80
C VAL A 533 4.26 47.08 -37.29
N PRO A 534 5.32 46.59 -37.95
CA PRO A 534 5.26 46.15 -39.34
C PRO A 534 4.22 45.04 -39.55
N ALA A 535 3.43 45.10 -40.63
CA ALA A 535 2.36 44.17 -40.93
C ALA A 535 2.82 42.72 -40.92
N GLN A 536 4.02 42.42 -41.45
CA GLN A 536 4.59 41.08 -41.45
C GLN A 536 4.83 40.51 -40.02
N LEU A 537 5.30 41.36 -39.07
CA LEU A 537 5.50 40.92 -37.69
C LEU A 537 4.16 40.80 -36.96
N GLN A 538 3.16 41.60 -37.29
CA GLN A 538 1.82 41.49 -36.74
C GLN A 538 1.14 40.16 -37.18
N GLU A 539 1.28 39.77 -38.45
CA GLU A 539 0.79 38.49 -38.97
C GLU A 539 1.50 37.30 -38.29
N LYS A 540 2.85 37.36 -38.12
CA LYS A 540 3.60 36.34 -37.43
C LYS A 540 3.18 36.24 -35.96
N ALA A 541 2.98 37.36 -35.26
CA ALA A 541 2.48 37.34 -33.89
C ALA A 541 1.08 36.71 -33.75
N ALA A 542 0.18 37.04 -34.72
CA ALA A 542 -1.15 36.41 -34.77
C ALA A 542 -1.08 34.90 -34.99
N ALA A 543 -0.18 34.46 -35.87
CA ALA A 543 0.07 33.03 -36.10
C ALA A 543 0.64 32.31 -34.87
N LEU A 544 1.54 32.95 -34.12
CA LEU A 544 2.08 32.43 -32.87
C LEU A 544 0.99 32.34 -31.78
N SER A 545 0.15 33.38 -31.68
CA SER A 545 -1.00 33.39 -30.76
C SER A 545 -2.01 32.28 -31.09
N ALA A 546 -2.23 32.02 -32.38
CA ALA A 546 -3.09 30.90 -32.82
C ALA A 546 -2.51 29.52 -32.46
N GLN A 547 -1.19 29.42 -32.22
CA GLN A 547 -0.48 28.22 -31.72
C GLN A 547 -0.44 28.14 -30.19
N GLY A 548 -1.12 29.02 -29.46
CA GLY A 548 -1.13 29.04 -27.99
C GLY A 548 0.12 29.67 -27.37
N LYS A 549 0.93 30.38 -28.16
CA LYS A 549 2.13 31.08 -27.68
C LYS A 549 1.76 32.53 -27.33
N THR A 550 2.47 33.13 -26.38
CA THR A 550 2.32 34.51 -25.97
C THR A 550 3.41 35.36 -26.61
N PRO A 551 3.11 36.16 -27.66
CA PRO A 551 4.09 37.05 -28.25
C PRO A 551 4.25 38.31 -27.39
N LEU A 552 5.48 38.58 -26.96
CA LEU A 552 5.92 39.79 -26.27
C LEU A 552 6.67 40.68 -27.27
N PHE A 553 6.24 41.91 -27.42
CA PHE A 553 6.88 42.85 -28.30
C PHE A 553 7.86 43.73 -27.53
N PHE A 554 9.03 43.98 -28.10
CA PHE A 554 10.05 44.82 -27.52
C PHE A 554 10.46 45.94 -28.47
N GLY A 555 10.64 47.13 -27.91
CA GLY A 555 11.05 48.27 -28.69
C GLY A 555 11.91 49.27 -27.90
N GLY A 556 12.61 50.13 -28.61
CA GLY A 556 13.43 51.18 -28.05
C GLY A 556 13.85 52.19 -29.09
N ALA A 557 14.24 53.41 -28.70
CA ALA A 557 14.63 54.50 -29.60
C ALA A 557 13.58 54.82 -30.69
N GLY A 558 12.29 54.67 -30.38
CA GLY A 558 11.21 54.96 -31.33
C GLY A 558 10.99 53.90 -32.43
N ARG A 559 11.65 52.74 -32.35
CA ARG A 559 11.45 51.63 -33.30
C ARG A 559 11.12 50.32 -32.59
N LEU A 560 10.44 49.43 -33.30
CA LEU A 560 10.27 48.04 -32.86
C LEU A 560 11.57 47.27 -33.05
N LEU A 561 12.01 46.51 -32.04
CA LEU A 561 13.19 45.65 -32.13
C LEU A 561 12.83 44.21 -32.47
N GLY A 562 11.65 43.74 -32.09
CA GLY A 562 11.21 42.41 -32.44
C GLY A 562 10.16 41.85 -31.48
N ILE A 563 9.92 40.56 -31.64
CA ILE A 563 8.97 39.77 -30.86
C ILE A 563 9.68 38.57 -30.26
N ILE A 564 9.43 38.28 -28.99
CA ILE A 564 9.82 37.06 -28.31
C ILE A 564 8.54 36.33 -27.93
N ALA A 565 8.34 35.13 -28.45
CA ALA A 565 7.20 34.31 -28.09
C ALA A 565 7.58 33.37 -26.94
N VAL A 566 6.70 33.31 -25.97
CA VAL A 566 6.83 32.46 -24.78
C VAL A 566 5.65 31.53 -24.70
N ALA A 567 5.89 30.26 -24.43
CA ALA A 567 4.84 29.27 -24.22
C ALA A 567 5.23 28.27 -23.12
N ASP A 568 4.20 27.71 -22.48
CA ASP A 568 4.36 26.54 -21.61
C ASP A 568 4.50 25.30 -22.51
N THR A 569 5.66 24.66 -22.46
CA THR A 569 6.02 23.57 -23.37
C THR A 569 5.49 22.23 -22.85
N ILE A 570 5.07 21.36 -23.77
CA ILE A 570 4.65 19.99 -23.46
C ILE A 570 5.86 19.21 -22.91
N LYS A 571 5.67 18.47 -21.81
CA LYS A 571 6.70 17.57 -21.28
C LYS A 571 7.04 16.49 -22.31
N GLU A 572 8.30 16.07 -22.36
CA GLU A 572 8.79 15.08 -23.36
C GLU A 572 8.08 13.71 -23.24
N ASP A 573 7.69 13.32 -22.03
CA ASP A 573 7.03 12.06 -21.73
C ASP A 573 5.51 12.10 -21.89
N SER A 574 4.85 13.27 -21.88
CA SER A 574 3.40 13.42 -21.95
C SER A 574 2.77 12.76 -23.21
N PRO A 575 3.33 12.92 -24.43
CA PRO A 575 2.77 12.26 -25.61
C PRO A 575 2.83 10.72 -25.53
N ARG A 576 3.86 10.17 -24.89
CA ARG A 576 3.98 8.75 -24.66
C ARG A 576 2.96 8.27 -23.63
N ALA A 577 2.86 8.94 -22.49
CA ALA A 577 1.93 8.59 -21.43
C ALA A 577 0.47 8.61 -21.91
N ILE A 578 0.09 9.62 -22.69
CA ILE A 578 -1.27 9.70 -23.27
C ILE A 578 -1.54 8.52 -24.20
N ARG A 579 -0.58 8.17 -25.09
CA ARG A 579 -0.74 7.02 -25.99
C ARG A 579 -0.84 5.70 -25.22
N GLU A 580 -0.07 5.51 -24.16
CA GLU A 580 -0.13 4.33 -23.31
C GLU A 580 -1.49 4.21 -22.62
N LEU A 581 -2.03 5.31 -22.06
CA LEU A 581 -3.39 5.33 -21.49
C LEU A 581 -4.45 4.98 -22.52
N GLN A 582 -4.37 5.52 -23.73
CA GLN A 582 -5.30 5.23 -24.84
C GLN A 582 -5.18 3.75 -25.29
N ALA A 583 -3.97 3.19 -25.33
CA ALA A 583 -3.74 1.78 -25.66
C ALA A 583 -4.34 0.83 -24.59
N MET A 584 -4.47 1.27 -23.36
CA MET A 584 -5.19 0.56 -22.29
C MET A 584 -6.71 0.68 -22.40
N GLY A 585 -7.24 1.36 -23.40
CA GLY A 585 -8.67 1.60 -23.59
C GLY A 585 -9.22 2.75 -22.74
N ILE A 586 -8.36 3.56 -22.13
CA ILE A 586 -8.74 4.68 -21.29
C ILE A 586 -8.93 5.93 -22.16
N ARG A 587 -10.08 6.58 -22.03
CA ARG A 587 -10.35 7.85 -22.68
C ARG A 587 -9.64 8.97 -21.94
N VAL A 588 -8.74 9.69 -22.61
CA VAL A 588 -8.03 10.85 -22.05
C VAL A 588 -8.75 12.14 -22.48
N VAL A 589 -9.02 13.00 -21.50
CA VAL A 589 -9.64 14.31 -21.67
C VAL A 589 -8.71 15.36 -21.07
N MET A 590 -8.40 16.41 -21.83
CA MET A 590 -7.61 17.53 -21.34
C MET A 590 -8.54 18.60 -20.78
N LEU A 591 -8.23 19.08 -19.59
CA LEU A 591 -8.87 20.25 -18.98
C LEU A 591 -7.95 21.46 -19.14
N THR A 592 -8.48 22.57 -19.59
CA THR A 592 -7.72 23.81 -19.75
C THR A 592 -8.62 25.00 -19.52
N GLY A 593 -8.06 26.07 -18.95
CA GLY A 593 -8.71 27.42 -18.88
C GLY A 593 -8.52 28.25 -20.13
N ASP A 594 -7.81 27.74 -21.15
CA ASP A 594 -7.58 28.47 -22.39
C ASP A 594 -8.86 28.66 -23.21
N ASN A 595 -8.81 29.59 -24.14
CA ASN A 595 -9.91 29.81 -25.06
C ASN A 595 -9.96 28.72 -26.16
N GLN A 596 -11.08 28.61 -26.86
CA GLN A 596 -11.36 27.60 -27.88
C GLN A 596 -10.41 27.63 -29.09
N ARG A 597 -9.60 28.66 -29.26
CA ARG A 597 -8.64 28.81 -30.37
C ARG A 597 -7.24 28.28 -30.01
N THR A 598 -6.92 28.15 -28.75
CA THR A 598 -5.67 27.62 -28.22
C THR A 598 -5.77 26.12 -28.00
#